data_429e17f079543a597dcab52d499451f8
#
_entry.id   429e17f079543a597dcab52d499451f8
#
_cell.length_a   1.000
_cell.length_b   1.000
_cell.length_c   1.000
_cell.angle_alpha   90.00
_cell.angle_beta   90.00
_cell.angle_gamma   90.00
#
_symmetry.space_group_name_H-M   'P 1'
#
loop_
_entity.id
_entity.type
_entity.pdbx_description
1 polymer ?
#
loop_
_entity_poly.entity_id
_entity_poly.type
_entity_poly.pdbx_seq_one_letter_code
_entity_poly.pdbx_strand_id
1 'polypeptide(L)'
;MEETTAKLAISLACLLLAGKFDNHFWRIVVAYAHHILISMVPTSSVVDSILRVVVIVGIMWIPMFANFSYNKRQGCIMVTGCDSGMGQATAVYFAQTNDDPKKGSFEKIFAACFDAKASKEYFEKTLTKDQMRHIIVIALDVTDDKSCKDAAKTVQSWINETSSEGLYGIVQYHGIAFNGPASYMPVDFYERQLQVNFLGFVRVIQNFMPILKKRSMTNGRIILTGTGGGPCSPCPPLLSAYMSSKFATEAFCQSLRGEMNMTETNIECCMINPGFVKPTLLMAKGIELTNKMWKICEEKQGSTMAKDEYGALMNHFVEYSALQPGTHVSAVSKAAEHALLSNVPRSSYKVGIDSKLAPIVGMMPTGMRETIATHGIYGILSPAGTVKGYKV
;
A
#
# COMPACT_ATOMS: atom_id res chain seq x y z
N MET A 1 22.95 39.05 19.04
CA MET A 1 23.81 38.25 18.17
C MET A 1 24.14 36.87 18.79
N GLU A 2 24.54 36.83 20.06
CA GLU A 2 24.85 35.57 20.79
C GLU A 2 23.66 34.62 20.94
N GLU A 3 22.46 35.14 21.27
CA GLU A 3 21.24 34.34 21.41
C GLU A 3 20.79 33.69 20.12
N THR A 4 20.89 34.38 18.98
CA THR A 4 20.56 33.82 17.65
C THR A 4 21.54 32.73 17.26
N THR A 5 22.83 32.91 17.58
CA THR A 5 23.86 31.91 17.32
C THR A 5 23.67 30.65 18.18
N ALA A 6 23.29 30.82 19.46
CA ALA A 6 22.98 29.69 20.34
C ALA A 6 21.77 28.89 19.85
N LYS A 7 20.71 29.55 19.40
CA LYS A 7 19.54 28.88 18.82
C LYS A 7 19.83 28.12 17.56
N LEU A 8 20.62 28.70 16.65
CA LEU A 8 21.07 28.03 15.42
C LEU A 8 21.93 26.81 15.75
N ALA A 9 22.83 26.91 16.72
CA ALA A 9 23.66 25.77 17.14
C ALA A 9 22.83 24.64 17.74
N ILE A 10 21.85 24.94 18.60
CA ILE A 10 20.92 23.95 19.17
C ILE A 10 20.12 23.29 18.05
N SER A 11 19.59 24.08 17.13
CA SER A 11 18.78 23.58 16.01
C SER A 11 19.59 22.65 15.11
N LEU A 12 20.83 23.03 14.77
CA LEU A 12 21.72 22.20 13.96
C LEU A 12 22.10 20.91 14.68
N ALA A 13 22.42 20.98 15.99
CA ALA A 13 22.74 19.80 16.78
C ALA A 13 21.55 18.82 16.83
N CYS A 14 20.34 19.30 17.04
CA CYS A 14 19.13 18.48 17.03
C CYS A 14 18.85 17.85 15.66
N LEU A 15 19.06 18.59 14.57
CA LEU A 15 18.94 18.05 13.21
C LEU A 15 19.94 16.93 12.94
N LEU A 16 21.21 17.15 13.31
CA LEU A 16 22.27 16.15 13.16
C LEU A 16 22.01 14.91 14.04
N LEU A 17 21.51 15.11 15.25
CA LEU A 17 21.17 14.03 16.15
C LEU A 17 19.97 13.23 15.62
N ALA A 18 18.93 13.89 15.13
CA ALA A 18 17.76 13.23 14.55
C ALA A 18 18.13 12.38 13.33
N GLY A 19 19.13 12.82 12.54
CA GLY A 19 19.62 12.05 11.39
C GLY A 19 20.33 10.74 11.76
N LYS A 20 20.72 10.55 13.03
CA LYS A 20 21.34 9.31 13.52
C LYS A 20 20.33 8.27 13.99
N PHE A 21 19.08 8.64 14.16
CA PHE A 21 18.05 7.73 14.64
C PHE A 21 17.17 7.23 13.51
N ASP A 22 17.11 5.92 13.37
CA ASP A 22 16.25 5.24 12.38
C ASP A 22 14.81 5.10 12.86
N ASN A 23 14.56 5.28 14.17
CA ASN A 23 13.27 5.10 14.82
C ASN A 23 12.52 6.44 15.00
N HIS A 24 11.26 6.50 14.58
CA HIS A 24 10.40 7.67 14.73
C HIS A 24 10.22 8.13 16.19
N PHE A 25 10.22 7.21 17.14
CA PHE A 25 10.12 7.53 18.55
C PHE A 25 11.25 8.49 19.00
N TRP A 26 12.50 8.14 18.71
CA TRP A 26 13.65 8.96 19.08
C TRP A 26 13.65 10.31 18.35
N ARG A 27 13.12 10.40 17.14
CA ARG A 27 12.97 11.67 16.42
C ARG A 27 11.94 12.58 17.09
N ILE A 28 10.82 11.99 17.56
CA ILE A 28 9.84 12.74 18.38
C ILE A 28 10.48 13.24 19.67
N VAL A 29 11.27 12.39 20.34
CA VAL A 29 12.02 12.80 21.55
C VAL A 29 12.98 13.94 21.25
N VAL A 30 13.72 13.87 20.13
CA VAL A 30 14.64 14.97 19.72
C VAL A 30 13.87 16.24 19.37
N ALA A 31 12.72 16.14 18.69
CA ALA A 31 11.89 17.29 18.37
C ALA A 31 11.33 17.96 19.63
N TYR A 32 10.92 17.15 20.61
CA TYR A 32 10.45 17.64 21.91
C TYR A 32 11.59 18.29 22.72
N ALA A 33 12.76 17.65 22.76
CA ALA A 33 13.95 18.21 23.39
C ALA A 33 14.36 19.54 22.73
N HIS A 34 14.32 19.63 21.41
CA HIS A 34 14.54 20.88 20.67
C HIS A 34 13.55 21.97 21.10
N HIS A 35 12.27 21.62 21.19
CA HIS A 35 11.25 22.58 21.63
C HIS A 35 11.53 23.12 23.04
N ILE A 36 11.89 22.25 23.99
CA ILE A 36 12.26 22.65 25.36
C ILE A 36 13.52 23.52 25.35
N LEU A 37 14.59 23.08 24.71
CA LEU A 37 15.88 23.81 24.71
C LEU A 37 15.75 25.19 24.09
N ILE A 38 15.00 25.35 23.01
CA ILE A 38 14.76 26.66 22.40
C ILE A 38 13.86 27.54 23.27
N SER A 39 12.91 26.96 24.03
CA SER A 39 12.06 27.74 24.94
C SER A 39 12.81 28.29 26.14
N MET A 40 13.97 27.72 26.49
CA MET A 40 14.84 28.22 27.55
C MET A 40 15.67 29.46 27.14
N VAL A 41 15.74 29.76 25.84
CA VAL A 41 16.44 30.96 25.34
C VAL A 41 15.42 32.06 25.13
N PRO A 42 15.44 33.14 25.94
CA PRO A 42 14.40 34.17 25.92
C PRO A 42 14.44 34.96 24.62
N THR A 43 13.41 34.89 23.82
CA THR A 43 13.07 35.89 22.80
C THR A 43 11.61 35.78 22.38
N SER A 44 11.04 36.89 21.95
CA SER A 44 9.61 37.06 21.62
C SER A 44 9.36 37.31 20.12
N SER A 45 10.28 36.92 19.23
CA SER A 45 10.11 37.25 17.82
C SER A 45 9.34 36.18 17.01
N VAL A 46 8.55 36.62 16.06
CA VAL A 46 7.84 35.77 15.09
C VAL A 46 8.83 34.86 14.35
N VAL A 47 10.06 35.30 14.13
CA VAL A 47 11.14 34.56 13.50
C VAL A 47 11.48 33.27 14.27
N ASP A 48 11.48 33.32 15.62
CA ASP A 48 11.73 32.16 16.45
C ASP A 48 10.63 31.11 16.34
N SER A 49 9.39 31.55 16.27
CA SER A 49 8.26 30.63 16.07
C SER A 49 8.35 29.93 14.72
N ILE A 50 8.71 30.67 13.67
CA ILE A 50 8.92 30.09 12.34
C ILE A 50 10.10 29.11 12.34
N LEU A 51 11.22 29.48 12.98
CA LEU A 51 12.40 28.59 13.07
C LEU A 51 12.07 27.30 13.81
N ARG A 52 11.32 27.35 14.90
CA ARG A 52 10.86 26.15 15.63
C ARG A 52 10.04 25.22 14.75
N VAL A 53 9.04 25.77 14.02
CA VAL A 53 8.21 24.97 13.10
C VAL A 53 9.07 24.35 11.99
N VAL A 54 9.96 25.13 11.37
CA VAL A 54 10.83 24.64 10.29
C VAL A 54 11.74 23.51 10.77
N VAL A 55 12.33 23.65 11.96
CA VAL A 55 13.23 22.63 12.53
C VAL A 55 12.47 21.38 12.94
N ILE A 56 11.32 21.51 13.61
CA ILE A 56 10.47 20.35 13.96
C ILE A 56 10.01 19.61 12.70
N VAL A 57 9.54 20.34 11.70
CA VAL A 57 9.18 19.78 10.40
C VAL A 57 10.40 19.12 9.76
N GLY A 58 11.57 19.77 9.76
CA GLY A 58 12.82 19.21 9.26
C GLY A 58 13.18 17.89 9.95
N ILE A 59 13.13 17.82 11.28
CA ILE A 59 13.42 16.61 12.06
C ILE A 59 12.45 15.49 11.69
N MET A 60 11.18 15.79 11.52
CA MET A 60 10.16 14.80 11.14
C MET A 60 10.30 14.34 9.69
N TRP A 61 10.86 15.21 8.81
CA TRP A 61 10.98 14.95 7.37
C TRP A 61 12.37 14.46 6.92
N ILE A 62 13.39 14.51 7.78
CA ILE A 62 14.73 13.97 7.49
C ILE A 62 14.70 12.59 6.81
N PRO A 63 13.80 11.63 7.20
CA PRO A 63 13.73 10.36 6.50
C PRO A 63 13.37 10.45 5.02
N MET A 64 12.72 11.54 4.60
CA MET A 64 12.37 11.73 3.19
C MET A 64 13.58 12.10 2.32
N PHE A 65 14.62 12.67 2.94
CA PHE A 65 15.81 13.17 2.26
C PHE A 65 17.07 12.35 2.58
N ALA A 66 16.98 11.35 3.48
CA ALA A 66 18.10 10.46 3.77
C ALA A 66 18.49 9.71 2.50
N ASN A 67 19.76 9.79 2.13
CA ASN A 67 20.32 9.06 1.00
C ASN A 67 20.06 7.56 1.18
N PHE A 68 19.32 6.99 0.25
CA PHE A 68 18.96 5.59 0.25
C PHE A 68 20.17 4.77 -0.18
N SER A 69 20.87 4.16 0.78
CA SER A 69 21.75 3.06 0.45
C SER A 69 20.87 1.81 0.26
N TYR A 70 20.90 1.26 -0.93
CA TYR A 70 20.27 -0.04 -1.19
C TYR A 70 21.20 -1.14 -0.71
N ASN A 71 20.66 -2.09 0.04
CA ASN A 71 21.37 -3.33 0.32
C ASN A 71 21.64 -4.10 -0.98
N LYS A 72 22.88 -4.58 -1.17
CA LYS A 72 23.31 -5.11 -2.47
C LYS A 72 22.53 -6.35 -2.89
N ARG A 73 22.52 -7.41 -2.13
CA ARG A 73 21.79 -8.63 -2.42
C ARG A 73 21.00 -9.07 -1.21
N GLN A 74 19.78 -9.42 -1.45
CA GLN A 74 18.89 -9.95 -0.42
C GLN A 74 18.48 -11.36 -0.82
N GLY A 75 18.08 -12.18 0.13
CA GLY A 75 17.51 -13.49 -0.13
C GLY A 75 16.33 -13.46 -1.11
N CYS A 76 15.50 -14.43 -1.13
CA CYS A 76 14.34 -14.44 -2.02
C CYS A 76 13.20 -13.55 -1.49
N ILE A 77 12.32 -13.13 -2.39
CA ILE A 77 11.08 -12.42 -2.07
C ILE A 77 9.86 -13.15 -2.64
N MET A 78 8.70 -12.93 -2.03
CA MET A 78 7.43 -13.36 -2.58
C MET A 78 6.55 -12.15 -2.89
N VAL A 79 5.96 -12.15 -4.09
CA VAL A 79 4.97 -11.17 -4.53
C VAL A 79 3.66 -11.90 -4.81
N THR A 80 2.56 -11.50 -4.17
CA THR A 80 1.24 -12.14 -4.39
C THR A 80 0.38 -11.31 -5.34
N GLY A 81 -0.66 -11.94 -5.92
CA GLY A 81 -1.54 -11.28 -6.89
C GLY A 81 -0.84 -10.97 -8.19
N CYS A 82 0.06 -11.84 -8.62
CA CYS A 82 0.86 -11.66 -9.83
C CYS A 82 0.12 -12.07 -11.12
N ASP A 83 -1.16 -12.40 -11.03
CA ASP A 83 -2.02 -12.69 -12.19
C ASP A 83 -2.19 -11.46 -13.10
N SER A 84 -2.15 -10.26 -12.53
CA SER A 84 -2.35 -9.01 -13.27
C SER A 84 -1.95 -7.79 -12.46
N GLY A 85 -2.04 -6.60 -13.09
CA GLY A 85 -1.98 -5.31 -12.43
C GLY A 85 -0.70 -5.07 -11.60
N MET A 86 -0.85 -4.67 -10.34
CA MET A 86 0.28 -4.23 -9.51
C MET A 86 1.26 -5.37 -9.17
N GLY A 87 0.76 -6.55 -8.83
CA GLY A 87 1.61 -7.71 -8.50
C GLY A 87 2.42 -8.19 -9.69
N GLN A 88 1.75 -8.37 -10.84
CA GLN A 88 2.39 -8.76 -12.09
C GLN A 88 3.45 -7.75 -12.54
N ALA A 89 3.11 -6.45 -12.55
CA ALA A 89 4.04 -5.39 -12.93
C ALA A 89 5.23 -5.28 -11.97
N THR A 90 5.02 -5.54 -10.68
CA THR A 90 6.10 -5.53 -9.68
C THR A 90 7.04 -6.73 -9.85
N ALA A 91 6.52 -7.92 -10.12
CA ALA A 91 7.35 -9.09 -10.42
C ALA A 91 8.18 -8.89 -11.70
N VAL A 92 7.56 -8.35 -12.77
CA VAL A 92 8.27 -7.97 -14.01
C VAL A 92 9.35 -6.93 -13.73
N TYR A 93 9.02 -5.87 -13.00
CA TYR A 93 9.95 -4.80 -12.66
C TYR A 93 11.18 -5.34 -11.92
N PHE A 94 11.00 -6.18 -10.91
CA PHE A 94 12.11 -6.76 -10.18
C PHE A 94 12.94 -7.71 -11.04
N ALA A 95 12.32 -8.53 -11.89
CA ALA A 95 13.06 -9.40 -12.80
C ALA A 95 13.92 -8.62 -13.81
N GLN A 96 13.39 -7.51 -14.33
CA GLN A 96 14.09 -6.64 -15.28
C GLN A 96 15.23 -5.83 -14.64
N THR A 97 15.12 -5.51 -13.36
CA THR A 97 16.11 -4.67 -12.67
C THR A 97 17.07 -5.45 -11.78
N ASN A 98 16.89 -6.77 -11.69
CA ASN A 98 17.64 -7.60 -10.73
C ASN A 98 19.15 -7.69 -11.01
N ASP A 99 19.55 -7.49 -12.25
CA ASP A 99 20.98 -7.50 -12.67
C ASP A 99 21.57 -6.07 -12.76
N ASP A 100 20.82 -5.01 -12.42
CA ASP A 100 21.32 -3.64 -12.41
C ASP A 100 22.22 -3.43 -11.16
N PRO A 101 23.53 -3.16 -11.35
CA PRO A 101 24.46 -3.00 -10.23
C PRO A 101 24.18 -1.77 -9.35
N LYS A 102 23.34 -0.85 -9.82
CA LYS A 102 22.91 0.35 -9.08
C LYS A 102 21.69 0.11 -8.23
N LYS A 103 21.05 -1.05 -8.36
CA LYS A 103 19.85 -1.45 -7.63
C LYS A 103 20.12 -2.64 -6.73
N GLY A 104 19.26 -2.84 -5.75
CA GLY A 104 19.28 -4.07 -4.98
C GLY A 104 18.78 -5.25 -5.82
N SER A 105 19.29 -6.43 -5.54
CA SER A 105 18.89 -7.65 -6.21
C SER A 105 18.39 -8.69 -5.23
N PHE A 106 17.58 -9.62 -5.74
CA PHE A 106 17.05 -10.75 -4.99
C PHE A 106 17.57 -12.04 -5.59
N GLU A 107 17.79 -13.05 -4.74
CA GLU A 107 18.19 -14.38 -5.22
C GLU A 107 17.12 -14.99 -6.12
N LYS A 108 15.85 -14.82 -5.72
CA LYS A 108 14.69 -15.29 -6.45
C LYS A 108 13.45 -14.48 -6.12
N ILE A 109 12.56 -14.36 -7.08
CA ILE A 109 11.25 -13.70 -6.98
C ILE A 109 10.18 -14.79 -7.15
N PHE A 110 9.49 -15.15 -6.09
CA PHE A 110 8.33 -16.01 -6.14
C PHE A 110 7.10 -15.20 -6.53
N ALA A 111 6.65 -15.35 -7.77
CA ALA A 111 5.44 -14.75 -8.29
C ALA A 111 4.24 -15.66 -7.97
N ALA A 112 3.51 -15.31 -6.89
CA ALA A 112 2.38 -16.11 -6.43
C ALA A 112 1.08 -15.64 -7.12
N CYS A 113 0.43 -16.57 -7.80
CA CYS A 113 -0.69 -16.34 -8.70
C CYS A 113 -1.85 -17.30 -8.41
N PHE A 114 -3.07 -16.83 -8.58
CA PHE A 114 -4.27 -17.67 -8.53
C PHE A 114 -4.30 -18.63 -9.73
N ASP A 115 -4.04 -18.12 -10.94
CA ASP A 115 -3.82 -18.90 -12.15
C ASP A 115 -2.33 -18.92 -12.51
N ALA A 116 -1.60 -19.84 -11.90
CA ALA A 116 -0.16 -19.96 -12.11
C ALA A 116 0.21 -20.34 -13.55
N LYS A 117 -0.67 -21.07 -14.28
CA LYS A 117 -0.40 -21.49 -15.66
C LYS A 117 -0.44 -20.28 -16.61
N ALA A 118 -1.55 -19.55 -16.60
CA ALA A 118 -1.70 -18.35 -17.43
C ALA A 118 -0.64 -17.29 -17.09
N SER A 119 -0.34 -17.12 -15.80
CA SER A 119 0.68 -16.18 -15.36
C SER A 119 2.08 -16.56 -15.83
N LYS A 120 2.44 -17.84 -15.81
CA LYS A 120 3.73 -18.33 -16.33
C LYS A 120 3.87 -18.03 -17.82
N GLU A 121 2.84 -18.33 -18.61
CA GLU A 121 2.82 -18.00 -20.05
C GLU A 121 3.00 -16.50 -20.32
N TYR A 122 2.40 -15.64 -19.46
CA TYR A 122 2.57 -14.20 -19.56
C TYR A 122 4.03 -13.78 -19.28
N PHE A 123 4.64 -14.28 -18.21
CA PHE A 123 6.03 -13.95 -17.88
C PHE A 123 7.00 -14.42 -18.95
N GLU A 124 6.82 -15.64 -19.48
CA GLU A 124 7.64 -16.20 -20.57
C GLU A 124 7.55 -15.39 -21.87
N LYS A 125 6.39 -14.77 -22.15
CA LYS A 125 6.21 -13.86 -23.30
C LYS A 125 6.75 -12.44 -23.06
N THR A 126 6.80 -11.99 -21.82
CA THR A 126 7.13 -10.61 -21.47
C THR A 126 8.60 -10.42 -21.13
N LEU A 127 9.23 -11.42 -20.53
CA LEU A 127 10.59 -11.37 -20.04
C LEU A 127 11.56 -12.11 -20.98
N THR A 128 12.79 -11.64 -21.04
CA THR A 128 13.87 -12.39 -21.70
C THR A 128 14.21 -13.66 -20.90
N LYS A 129 14.92 -14.61 -21.51
CA LYS A 129 15.37 -15.83 -20.82
C LYS A 129 16.20 -15.51 -19.57
N ASP A 130 17.06 -14.49 -19.63
CA ASP A 130 17.90 -14.08 -18.51
C ASP A 130 17.07 -13.47 -17.38
N GLN A 131 16.06 -12.66 -17.71
CA GLN A 131 15.14 -12.09 -16.72
C GLN A 131 14.23 -13.18 -16.11
N MET A 132 13.76 -14.14 -16.92
CA MET A 132 12.90 -15.23 -16.47
C MET A 132 13.60 -16.13 -15.44
N ARG A 133 14.95 -16.26 -15.49
CA ARG A 133 15.71 -17.02 -14.49
C ARG A 133 15.51 -16.50 -13.05
N HIS A 134 15.10 -15.24 -12.88
CA HIS A 134 14.85 -14.64 -11.57
C HIS A 134 13.47 -14.95 -10.99
N ILE A 135 12.53 -15.44 -11.82
CA ILE A 135 11.14 -15.70 -11.39
C ILE A 135 10.88 -17.19 -11.19
N ILE A 136 10.16 -17.51 -10.14
CA ILE A 136 9.47 -18.79 -9.95
C ILE A 136 7.98 -18.48 -9.77
N VAL A 137 7.16 -18.99 -10.68
CA VAL A 137 5.70 -18.85 -10.56
C VAL A 137 5.18 -19.97 -9.67
N ILE A 138 4.40 -19.60 -8.65
CA ILE A 138 3.77 -20.54 -7.72
C ILE A 138 2.26 -20.30 -7.66
N ALA A 139 1.50 -21.39 -7.49
CA ALA A 139 0.05 -21.30 -7.29
C ALA A 139 -0.25 -20.83 -5.87
N LEU A 140 -1.19 -19.88 -5.72
CA LEU A 140 -1.62 -19.38 -4.44
C LEU A 140 -3.06 -18.86 -4.50
N ASP A 141 -3.98 -19.62 -3.91
CA ASP A 141 -5.29 -19.12 -3.51
C ASP A 141 -5.23 -18.66 -2.05
N VAL A 142 -5.30 -17.36 -1.84
CA VAL A 142 -5.22 -16.75 -0.50
C VAL A 142 -6.46 -17.01 0.35
N THR A 143 -7.53 -17.56 -0.23
CA THR A 143 -8.75 -17.94 0.48
C THR A 143 -8.72 -19.38 1.00
N ASP A 144 -7.73 -20.17 0.55
CA ASP A 144 -7.55 -21.57 0.95
C ASP A 144 -6.28 -21.75 1.81
N ASP A 145 -6.48 -22.22 3.03
CA ASP A 145 -5.40 -22.50 4.00
C ASP A 145 -4.41 -23.55 3.49
N LYS A 146 -4.90 -24.55 2.76
CA LYS A 146 -4.04 -25.58 2.17
C LYS A 146 -3.15 -25.00 1.09
N SER A 147 -3.69 -24.20 0.20
CA SER A 147 -2.94 -23.50 -0.84
C SER A 147 -1.84 -22.61 -0.23
N CYS A 148 -2.16 -21.85 0.81
CA CYS A 148 -1.18 -21.03 1.52
C CYS A 148 -0.06 -21.84 2.15
N LYS A 149 -0.38 -22.99 2.77
CA LYS A 149 0.62 -23.92 3.35
C LYS A 149 1.50 -24.55 2.27
N ASP A 150 0.94 -24.97 1.15
CA ASP A 150 1.68 -25.60 0.08
C ASP A 150 2.61 -24.59 -0.63
N ALA A 151 2.16 -23.36 -0.84
CA ALA A 151 3.02 -22.27 -1.32
C ALA A 151 4.20 -22.00 -0.37
N ALA A 152 3.94 -21.94 0.94
CA ALA A 152 4.99 -21.75 1.95
C ALA A 152 6.00 -22.91 1.95
N LYS A 153 5.55 -24.16 1.83
CA LYS A 153 6.43 -25.32 1.68
C LYS A 153 7.29 -25.25 0.43
N THR A 154 6.72 -24.83 -0.71
CA THR A 154 7.47 -24.67 -1.96
C THR A 154 8.62 -23.68 -1.80
N VAL A 155 8.36 -22.53 -1.18
CA VAL A 155 9.40 -21.52 -0.91
C VAL A 155 10.45 -22.07 0.06
N GLN A 156 10.02 -22.72 1.14
CA GLN A 156 10.95 -23.31 2.13
C GLN A 156 11.83 -24.42 1.52
N SER A 157 11.27 -25.29 0.67
CA SER A 157 12.03 -26.34 -0.01
C SER A 157 13.09 -25.74 -0.92
N TRP A 158 12.73 -24.73 -1.73
CA TRP A 158 13.68 -24.05 -2.58
C TRP A 158 14.83 -23.41 -1.79
N ILE A 159 14.53 -22.74 -0.64
CA ILE A 159 15.55 -22.17 0.23
C ILE A 159 16.51 -23.23 0.74
N ASN A 160 15.99 -24.38 1.18
CA ASN A 160 16.79 -25.47 1.72
C ASN A 160 17.68 -26.13 0.64
N GLU A 161 17.17 -26.27 -0.58
CA GLU A 161 17.87 -26.92 -1.72
C GLU A 161 18.96 -26.04 -2.33
N THR A 162 18.81 -24.71 -2.26
CA THR A 162 19.72 -23.76 -2.92
C THR A 162 20.70 -23.08 -1.98
N SER A 163 20.69 -23.41 -0.69
CA SER A 163 21.49 -22.70 0.32
C SER A 163 21.26 -21.18 0.29
N SER A 164 20.04 -20.76 -0.01
CA SER A 164 19.63 -19.35 -0.07
C SER A 164 19.80 -18.67 1.30
N GLU A 165 20.02 -17.37 1.29
CA GLU A 165 19.99 -16.54 2.51
C GLU A 165 18.60 -16.53 3.20
N GLY A 166 17.55 -17.05 2.57
CA GLY A 166 16.21 -17.17 3.09
C GLY A 166 15.22 -16.18 2.51
N LEU A 167 13.97 -16.24 3.00
CA LEU A 167 12.91 -15.32 2.59
C LEU A 167 13.15 -13.95 3.21
N TYR A 168 13.44 -12.96 2.38
CA TYR A 168 13.68 -11.59 2.81
C TYR A 168 12.41 -10.77 2.97
N GLY A 169 11.47 -10.93 2.03
CA GLY A 169 10.29 -10.10 2.07
C GLY A 169 9.08 -10.68 1.36
N ILE A 170 7.92 -10.19 1.76
CA ILE A 170 6.62 -10.51 1.17
C ILE A 170 5.94 -9.22 0.76
N VAL A 171 5.54 -9.13 -0.52
CA VAL A 171 4.75 -8.03 -1.06
C VAL A 171 3.39 -8.56 -1.45
N GLN A 172 2.34 -8.06 -0.83
CA GLN A 172 1.00 -8.58 -1.01
C GLN A 172 0.12 -7.60 -1.78
N TYR A 173 -0.19 -7.95 -3.05
CA TYR A 173 -1.03 -7.16 -3.94
C TYR A 173 -2.37 -7.81 -4.28
N HIS A 174 -2.62 -9.04 -3.82
CA HIS A 174 -3.89 -9.69 -4.09
C HIS A 174 -5.06 -8.87 -3.57
N GLY A 175 -6.15 -8.87 -4.31
CA GLY A 175 -7.35 -8.13 -3.95
C GLY A 175 -8.38 -8.11 -5.07
N ILE A 176 -9.61 -8.00 -4.66
CA ILE A 176 -10.77 -7.86 -5.53
C ILE A 176 -11.59 -6.64 -5.10
N ALA A 177 -12.37 -6.09 -6.00
CA ALA A 177 -13.35 -5.06 -5.66
C ALA A 177 -14.67 -5.32 -6.36
N PHE A 178 -15.72 -5.30 -5.57
CA PHE A 178 -17.11 -5.21 -6.03
C PHE A 178 -17.66 -3.91 -5.49
N ASN A 179 -18.26 -3.14 -6.38
CA ASN A 179 -18.83 -1.84 -6.09
C ASN A 179 -20.35 -1.94 -6.17
N GLY A 180 -21.05 -1.29 -5.27
CA GLY A 180 -22.49 -1.26 -5.29
C GLY A 180 -23.10 -0.56 -4.08
N PRO A 181 -24.42 -0.27 -4.13
CA PRO A 181 -25.12 0.38 -3.03
C PRO A 181 -25.08 -0.48 -1.76
N ALA A 182 -24.69 0.09 -0.65
CA ALA A 182 -24.53 -0.64 0.61
C ALA A 182 -25.81 -1.33 1.08
N SER A 183 -26.98 -0.69 0.83
CA SER A 183 -28.30 -1.20 1.20
C SER A 183 -28.80 -2.38 0.36
N TYR A 184 -28.23 -2.60 -0.81
CA TYR A 184 -28.68 -3.63 -1.74
C TYR A 184 -27.63 -4.69 -2.08
N MET A 185 -26.36 -4.43 -1.78
CA MET A 185 -25.30 -5.39 -2.07
C MET A 185 -25.43 -6.62 -1.16
N PRO A 186 -25.56 -7.84 -1.72
CA PRO A 186 -25.62 -9.07 -0.93
C PRO A 186 -24.41 -9.25 -0.03
N VAL A 187 -24.61 -9.81 1.16
CA VAL A 187 -23.57 -10.01 2.18
C VAL A 187 -22.40 -10.85 1.63
N ASP A 188 -22.67 -11.81 0.77
CA ASP A 188 -21.62 -12.64 0.14
C ASP A 188 -20.53 -11.81 -0.56
N PHE A 189 -20.85 -10.62 -1.09
CA PHE A 189 -19.85 -9.74 -1.70
C PHE A 189 -18.94 -9.10 -0.66
N TYR A 190 -19.48 -8.80 0.54
CA TYR A 190 -18.69 -8.35 1.68
C TYR A 190 -17.79 -9.47 2.17
N GLU A 191 -18.34 -10.66 2.41
CA GLU A 191 -17.61 -11.83 2.84
C GLU A 191 -16.47 -12.17 1.87
N ARG A 192 -16.76 -12.23 0.57
CA ARG A 192 -15.76 -12.53 -0.44
C ARG A 192 -14.64 -11.51 -0.48
N GLN A 193 -14.95 -10.23 -0.38
CA GLN A 193 -13.93 -9.18 -0.33
C GLN A 193 -13.11 -9.24 0.95
N LEU A 194 -13.72 -9.51 2.10
CA LEU A 194 -13.01 -9.72 3.35
C LEU A 194 -12.13 -10.97 3.29
N GLN A 195 -12.61 -12.08 2.72
CA GLN A 195 -11.83 -13.31 2.58
C GLN A 195 -10.56 -13.10 1.74
N VAL A 196 -10.65 -12.36 0.64
CA VAL A 196 -9.49 -12.10 -0.22
C VAL A 196 -8.66 -10.93 0.31
N ASN A 197 -9.28 -9.76 0.54
CA ASN A 197 -8.57 -8.50 0.77
C ASN A 197 -8.04 -8.34 2.19
N PHE A 198 -8.54 -9.11 3.15
CA PHE A 198 -8.13 -9.03 4.56
C PHE A 198 -7.64 -10.38 5.09
N LEU A 199 -8.50 -11.39 5.17
CA LEU A 199 -8.12 -12.69 5.71
C LEU A 199 -7.06 -13.38 4.86
N GLY A 200 -7.03 -13.13 3.55
CA GLY A 200 -5.96 -13.58 2.67
C GLY A 200 -4.59 -13.04 3.08
N PHE A 201 -4.51 -11.76 3.43
CA PHE A 201 -3.27 -11.18 3.97
C PHE A 201 -2.83 -11.86 5.28
N VAL A 202 -3.79 -12.10 6.17
CA VAL A 202 -3.53 -12.79 7.45
C VAL A 202 -3.01 -14.20 7.21
N ARG A 203 -3.67 -14.99 6.35
CA ARG A 203 -3.25 -16.37 6.03
C ARG A 203 -1.84 -16.44 5.46
N VAL A 204 -1.55 -15.57 4.49
CA VAL A 204 -0.20 -15.50 3.91
C VAL A 204 0.83 -15.18 4.99
N ILE A 205 0.60 -14.15 5.81
CA ILE A 205 1.54 -13.79 6.87
C ILE A 205 1.74 -14.94 7.85
N GLN A 206 0.68 -15.58 8.33
CA GLN A 206 0.79 -16.68 9.30
C GLN A 206 1.59 -17.86 8.76
N ASN A 207 1.41 -18.21 7.47
CA ASN A 207 2.11 -19.33 6.86
C ASN A 207 3.58 -19.02 6.53
N PHE A 208 3.91 -17.77 6.21
CA PHE A 208 5.26 -17.37 5.81
C PHE A 208 6.09 -16.75 6.94
N MET A 209 5.48 -16.32 8.04
CA MET A 209 6.18 -15.75 9.20
C MET A 209 7.29 -16.66 9.76
N PRO A 210 7.08 -18.00 9.90
CA PRO A 210 8.17 -18.87 10.35
C PRO A 210 9.38 -18.87 9.42
N ILE A 211 9.17 -18.69 8.11
CA ILE A 211 10.24 -18.64 7.11
C ILE A 211 10.99 -17.31 7.18
N LEU A 212 10.26 -16.20 7.31
CA LEU A 212 10.82 -14.87 7.50
C LEU A 212 11.69 -14.78 8.77
N LYS A 213 11.22 -15.37 9.88
CA LYS A 213 11.93 -15.35 11.17
C LYS A 213 13.20 -16.19 11.21
N LYS A 214 13.33 -17.20 10.34
CA LYS A 214 14.54 -18.05 10.26
C LYS A 214 15.75 -17.33 9.70
N ARG A 215 15.56 -16.22 9.03
CA ARG A 215 16.62 -15.41 8.50
C ARG A 215 17.24 -14.56 9.62
N SER A 216 18.41 -14.95 10.10
CA SER A 216 18.98 -14.46 11.37
C SER A 216 19.74 -13.14 11.28
N MET A 217 20.01 -12.58 10.09
CA MET A 217 21.06 -11.55 9.94
C MET A 217 20.60 -10.21 9.32
N THR A 218 19.41 -10.10 8.76
CA THR A 218 18.94 -8.86 8.12
C THR A 218 17.45 -8.62 8.35
N ASN A 219 17.07 -7.37 8.38
CA ASN A 219 15.68 -6.94 8.60
C ASN A 219 14.74 -7.48 7.52
N GLY A 220 13.84 -8.40 7.88
CA GLY A 220 12.78 -8.90 6.99
C GLY A 220 11.80 -7.78 6.61
N ARG A 221 11.01 -7.99 5.54
CA ARG A 221 10.03 -7.02 5.06
C ARG A 221 8.67 -7.65 4.82
N ILE A 222 7.62 -7.02 5.36
CA ILE A 222 6.23 -7.33 5.06
C ILE A 222 5.60 -6.07 4.48
N ILE A 223 5.11 -6.17 3.24
CA ILE A 223 4.50 -5.06 2.53
C ILE A 223 3.07 -5.44 2.17
N LEU A 224 2.12 -4.69 2.70
CA LEU A 224 0.70 -4.86 2.46
C LEU A 224 0.17 -3.76 1.56
N THR A 225 -0.92 -4.04 0.85
CA THR A 225 -1.55 -3.05 -0.03
C THR A 225 -2.91 -2.62 0.50
N GLY A 226 -2.98 -1.35 0.87
CA GLY A 226 -4.20 -0.67 1.26
C GLY A 226 -4.94 -0.05 0.07
N THR A 227 -5.46 1.16 0.29
CA THR A 227 -6.11 1.99 -0.74
C THR A 227 -5.77 3.46 -0.49
N GLY A 228 -6.04 4.32 -1.44
CA GLY A 228 -5.65 5.73 -1.45
C GLY A 228 -5.77 6.40 -0.10
N GLY A 229 -4.95 7.17 0.43
CA GLY A 229 -5.01 7.81 1.73
C GLY A 229 -4.95 6.92 2.98
N GLY A 230 -5.17 5.61 2.87
CA GLY A 230 -5.25 4.69 4.02
C GLY A 230 -6.43 5.05 4.95
N PRO A 231 -6.27 4.97 6.29
CA PRO A 231 -7.36 5.22 7.24
C PRO A 231 -7.87 6.68 7.25
N CYS A 232 -7.11 7.59 6.64
CA CYS A 232 -7.51 8.97 6.46
C CYS A 232 -8.28 9.21 5.15
N SER A 233 -8.50 8.16 4.33
CA SER A 233 -9.23 8.30 3.08
C SER A 233 -10.71 8.54 3.34
N PRO A 234 -11.35 9.48 2.65
CA PRO A 234 -12.80 9.49 2.61
C PRO A 234 -13.32 8.19 1.97
N CYS A 235 -14.44 7.71 2.46
CA CYS A 235 -15.10 6.53 1.91
C CYS A 235 -16.13 6.96 0.86
N PRO A 236 -15.85 6.83 -0.44
CA PRO A 236 -16.83 7.19 -1.46
C PRO A 236 -18.06 6.29 -1.37
N PRO A 237 -19.26 6.80 -1.71
CA PRO A 237 -20.42 5.98 -1.92
C PRO A 237 -20.13 4.81 -2.86
N LEU A 238 -20.91 3.74 -2.80
CA LEU A 238 -20.82 2.54 -3.64
C LEU A 238 -19.56 1.67 -3.38
N LEU A 239 -18.67 2.05 -2.49
CA LEU A 239 -17.42 1.32 -2.18
C LEU A 239 -17.40 0.69 -0.78
N SER A 240 -18.55 0.57 -0.12
CA SER A 240 -18.63 0.16 1.29
C SER A 240 -17.90 -1.17 1.58
N ALA A 241 -18.14 -2.22 0.81
CA ALA A 241 -17.52 -3.52 1.02
C ALA A 241 -16.01 -3.49 0.74
N TYR A 242 -15.59 -2.78 -0.31
CA TYR A 242 -14.17 -2.64 -0.64
C TYR A 242 -13.42 -1.84 0.44
N MET A 243 -13.92 -0.65 0.80
CA MET A 243 -13.27 0.22 1.79
C MET A 243 -13.20 -0.43 3.16
N SER A 244 -14.26 -1.14 3.60
CA SER A 244 -14.25 -1.90 4.85
C SER A 244 -13.14 -2.95 4.86
N SER A 245 -12.96 -3.71 3.77
CA SER A 245 -11.91 -4.71 3.67
C SER A 245 -10.50 -4.11 3.70
N LYS A 246 -10.30 -2.95 3.05
CA LYS A 246 -9.00 -2.26 3.03
C LYS A 246 -8.68 -1.56 4.34
N PHE A 247 -9.69 -1.03 5.05
CA PHE A 247 -9.49 -0.46 6.39
C PHE A 247 -9.15 -1.54 7.42
N ALA A 248 -9.77 -2.73 7.32
CA ALA A 248 -9.38 -3.89 8.14
C ALA A 248 -7.90 -4.25 7.91
N THR A 249 -7.44 -4.25 6.65
CA THR A 249 -6.02 -4.51 6.32
C THR A 249 -5.08 -3.44 6.89
N GLU A 250 -5.49 -2.18 6.84
CA GLU A 250 -4.69 -1.08 7.41
C GLU A 250 -4.55 -1.20 8.94
N ALA A 251 -5.67 -1.47 9.64
CA ALA A 251 -5.67 -1.68 11.09
C ALA A 251 -4.78 -2.87 11.47
N PHE A 252 -4.88 -3.97 10.73
CA PHE A 252 -4.04 -5.15 10.91
C PHE A 252 -2.55 -4.83 10.72
N CYS A 253 -2.19 -4.10 9.67
CA CYS A 253 -0.79 -3.72 9.43
C CYS A 253 -0.23 -2.85 10.56
N GLN A 254 -1.02 -1.93 11.09
CA GLN A 254 -0.59 -1.09 12.22
C GLN A 254 -0.35 -1.91 13.48
N SER A 255 -1.24 -2.85 13.81
CA SER A 255 -1.09 -3.78 14.94
C SER A 255 0.15 -4.67 14.74
N LEU A 256 0.27 -5.31 13.59
CA LEU A 256 1.40 -6.18 13.27
C LEU A 256 2.74 -5.44 13.37
N ARG A 257 2.80 -4.19 12.90
CA ARG A 257 4.00 -3.35 13.03
C ARG A 257 4.36 -3.11 14.50
N GLY A 258 3.36 -2.81 15.34
CA GLY A 258 3.54 -2.67 16.78
C GLY A 258 4.12 -3.95 17.40
N GLU A 259 3.56 -5.11 17.07
CA GLU A 259 4.02 -6.41 17.56
C GLU A 259 5.46 -6.71 17.11
N MET A 260 5.80 -6.44 15.85
CA MET A 260 7.17 -6.63 15.36
C MET A 260 8.17 -5.71 16.05
N ASN A 261 7.79 -4.49 16.39
CA ASN A 261 8.63 -3.56 17.15
C ASN A 261 8.81 -3.98 18.62
N MET A 262 7.84 -4.67 19.21
CA MET A 262 7.89 -5.17 20.58
C MET A 262 8.66 -6.49 20.71
N THR A 263 8.75 -7.24 19.63
CA THR A 263 9.48 -8.50 19.56
C THR A 263 10.75 -8.27 18.74
N GLU A 264 11.91 -8.63 19.23
CA GLU A 264 13.21 -8.41 18.56
C GLU A 264 13.36 -9.19 17.22
N THR A 265 12.31 -9.15 16.38
CA THR A 265 12.24 -9.95 15.14
C THR A 265 12.94 -9.30 13.95
N ASN A 266 13.35 -8.05 14.05
CA ASN A 266 13.93 -7.29 12.92
C ASN A 266 13.09 -7.35 11.62
N ILE A 267 11.75 -7.43 11.74
CA ILE A 267 10.83 -7.44 10.59
C ILE A 267 10.09 -6.09 10.54
N GLU A 268 10.26 -5.40 9.42
CA GLU A 268 9.59 -4.12 9.15
C GLU A 268 8.29 -4.33 8.37
N CYS A 269 7.20 -3.74 8.87
CA CYS A 269 5.89 -3.80 8.22
C CYS A 269 5.53 -2.48 7.57
N CYS A 270 5.33 -2.48 6.26
CA CYS A 270 5.01 -1.29 5.47
C CYS A 270 3.64 -1.43 4.79
N MET A 271 2.98 -0.31 4.56
CA MET A 271 1.77 -0.24 3.76
C MET A 271 2.01 0.55 2.48
N ILE A 272 1.61 0.01 1.34
CA ILE A 272 1.49 0.78 0.09
C ILE A 272 0.02 1.13 -0.10
N ASN A 273 -0.27 2.42 -0.18
CA ASN A 273 -1.61 2.98 -0.36
C ASN A 273 -1.69 3.65 -1.74
N PRO A 274 -2.05 2.90 -2.79
CA PRO A 274 -2.21 3.46 -4.12
C PRO A 274 -3.56 4.15 -4.25
N GLY A 275 -3.59 5.25 -5.00
CA GLY A 275 -4.80 5.84 -5.53
C GLY A 275 -5.28 5.09 -6.78
N PHE A 276 -5.79 5.83 -7.77
CA PHE A 276 -6.11 5.23 -9.06
C PHE A 276 -4.82 4.82 -9.79
N VAL A 277 -4.69 3.52 -10.05
CA VAL A 277 -3.53 2.92 -10.73
C VAL A 277 -3.94 2.29 -12.06
N LYS A 278 -3.20 2.57 -13.11
CA LYS A 278 -3.41 2.02 -14.46
C LYS A 278 -2.09 1.46 -15.02
N PRO A 279 -2.14 0.39 -15.82
CA PRO A 279 -3.30 -0.46 -16.08
C PRO A 279 -3.57 -1.43 -14.92
N THR A 280 -4.83 -1.66 -14.58
CA THR A 280 -5.27 -2.74 -13.68
C THR A 280 -6.57 -3.36 -14.20
N LEU A 281 -6.83 -4.63 -13.92
CA LEU A 281 -8.08 -5.30 -14.31
C LEU A 281 -9.32 -4.63 -13.69
N LEU A 282 -9.18 -4.10 -12.49
CA LEU A 282 -10.26 -3.39 -11.81
C LEU A 282 -10.75 -2.19 -12.64
N MET A 283 -9.83 -1.43 -13.22
CA MET A 283 -10.18 -0.29 -14.08
C MET A 283 -10.63 -0.73 -15.49
N ALA A 284 -10.01 -1.78 -16.04
CA ALA A 284 -10.33 -2.25 -17.38
C ALA A 284 -11.69 -2.97 -17.48
N LYS A 285 -12.12 -3.64 -16.42
CA LYS A 285 -13.35 -4.44 -16.40
C LYS A 285 -14.48 -3.85 -15.53
N GLY A 286 -14.38 -2.59 -15.16
CA GLY A 286 -15.35 -1.96 -14.24
C GLY A 286 -16.81 -2.08 -14.69
N ILE A 287 -17.10 -1.84 -15.96
CA ILE A 287 -18.48 -1.97 -16.52
C ILE A 287 -18.95 -3.43 -16.50
N GLU A 288 -18.11 -4.38 -16.91
CA GLU A 288 -18.44 -5.81 -16.89
C GLU A 288 -18.74 -6.30 -15.47
N LEU A 289 -17.90 -5.92 -14.51
CA LEU A 289 -18.08 -6.28 -13.10
C LEU A 289 -19.36 -5.67 -12.51
N THR A 290 -19.67 -4.43 -12.87
CA THR A 290 -20.89 -3.75 -12.44
C THR A 290 -22.15 -4.46 -12.99
N ASN A 291 -22.16 -4.80 -14.28
CA ASN A 291 -23.27 -5.52 -14.88
C ASN A 291 -23.46 -6.92 -14.26
N LYS A 292 -22.37 -7.61 -13.99
CA LYS A 292 -22.41 -8.89 -13.30
C LYS A 292 -22.97 -8.76 -11.88
N MET A 293 -22.59 -7.72 -11.17
CA MET A 293 -23.11 -7.43 -9.83
C MET A 293 -24.61 -7.18 -9.86
N TRP A 294 -25.13 -6.34 -10.80
CA TRP A 294 -26.56 -6.10 -10.93
C TRP A 294 -27.35 -7.39 -11.18
N LYS A 295 -26.87 -8.23 -12.10
CA LYS A 295 -27.51 -9.52 -12.38
C LYS A 295 -27.62 -10.40 -11.13
N ILE A 296 -26.57 -10.50 -10.35
CA ILE A 296 -26.56 -11.28 -9.10
C ILE A 296 -27.52 -10.68 -8.06
N CYS A 297 -27.58 -9.35 -7.96
CA CYS A 297 -28.53 -8.67 -7.07
C CYS A 297 -29.97 -8.96 -7.47
N GLU A 298 -30.31 -8.88 -8.77
CA GLU A 298 -31.65 -9.22 -9.31
C GLU A 298 -31.99 -10.68 -9.01
N GLU A 299 -31.09 -11.62 -9.27
CA GLU A 299 -31.30 -13.06 -9.01
C GLU A 299 -31.53 -13.37 -7.52
N LYS A 300 -30.78 -12.73 -6.62
CA LYS A 300 -30.88 -12.98 -5.18
C LYS A 300 -32.03 -12.27 -4.48
N GLN A 301 -32.39 -11.09 -4.95
CA GLN A 301 -33.40 -10.25 -4.31
C GLN A 301 -34.74 -10.28 -5.05
N GLY A 302 -34.80 -10.84 -6.25
CA GLY A 302 -36.01 -10.91 -7.08
C GLY A 302 -36.55 -9.55 -7.53
N SER A 303 -35.68 -8.51 -7.53
CA SER A 303 -36.09 -7.13 -7.80
C SER A 303 -35.05 -6.36 -8.61
N THR A 304 -35.47 -5.52 -9.53
CA THR A 304 -34.66 -4.54 -10.26
C THR A 304 -34.51 -3.22 -9.50
N MET A 305 -35.15 -3.07 -8.35
CA MET A 305 -35.27 -1.82 -7.60
C MET A 305 -33.90 -1.16 -7.34
N ALA A 306 -32.87 -1.93 -6.98
CA ALA A 306 -31.54 -1.39 -6.76
C ALA A 306 -30.93 -0.77 -8.02
N LYS A 307 -31.16 -1.37 -9.18
CA LYS A 307 -30.72 -0.86 -10.48
C LYS A 307 -31.48 0.37 -10.91
N ASP A 308 -32.80 0.38 -10.68
CA ASP A 308 -33.63 1.54 -10.98
C ASP A 308 -33.24 2.75 -10.12
N GLU A 309 -32.94 2.51 -8.85
CA GLU A 309 -32.56 3.56 -7.91
C GLU A 309 -31.11 4.03 -8.09
N TYR A 310 -30.13 3.12 -8.28
CA TYR A 310 -28.70 3.43 -8.25
C TYR A 310 -27.97 3.22 -9.59
N GLY A 311 -28.65 2.71 -10.63
CA GLY A 311 -28.00 2.33 -11.89
C GLY A 311 -27.29 3.50 -12.58
N ALA A 312 -27.92 4.67 -12.61
CA ALA A 312 -27.34 5.88 -13.19
C ALA A 312 -26.09 6.33 -12.41
N LEU A 313 -26.13 6.27 -11.07
CA LEU A 313 -25.01 6.61 -10.20
C LEU A 313 -23.83 5.65 -10.38
N MET A 314 -24.11 4.35 -10.50
CA MET A 314 -23.09 3.33 -10.76
C MET A 314 -22.40 3.51 -12.10
N ASN A 315 -23.16 3.78 -13.17
CA ASN A 315 -22.60 4.03 -14.48
C ASN A 315 -21.71 5.27 -14.47
N HIS A 316 -22.17 6.34 -13.84
CA HIS A 316 -21.37 7.55 -13.66
C HIS A 316 -20.07 7.30 -12.89
N PHE A 317 -20.13 6.54 -11.81
CA PHE A 317 -18.92 6.15 -11.04
C PHE A 317 -17.92 5.36 -11.89
N VAL A 318 -18.38 4.41 -12.69
CA VAL A 318 -17.54 3.59 -13.57
C VAL A 318 -16.88 4.45 -14.63
N GLU A 319 -17.67 5.32 -15.29
CA GLU A 319 -17.17 6.26 -16.31
C GLU A 319 -16.17 7.24 -15.72
N TYR A 320 -16.48 7.85 -14.57
CA TYR A 320 -15.57 8.72 -13.84
C TYR A 320 -14.24 8.01 -13.52
N SER A 321 -14.32 6.79 -12.99
CA SER A 321 -13.11 6.00 -12.65
C SER A 321 -12.28 5.67 -13.89
N ALA A 322 -12.92 5.41 -15.03
CA ALA A 322 -12.26 5.16 -16.31
C ALA A 322 -11.53 6.41 -16.85
N LEU A 323 -12.12 7.61 -16.64
CA LEU A 323 -11.56 8.88 -17.10
C LEU A 323 -10.41 9.40 -16.23
N GLN A 324 -10.28 8.94 -14.96
CA GLN A 324 -9.16 9.39 -14.12
C GLN A 324 -7.83 9.12 -14.83
N PRO A 325 -6.88 10.07 -14.83
CA PRO A 325 -5.58 9.88 -15.47
C PRO A 325 -4.81 8.69 -14.88
N GLY A 326 -5.02 8.43 -13.59
CA GLY A 326 -4.37 7.35 -12.88
C GLY A 326 -2.85 7.51 -12.77
N THR A 327 -2.28 6.83 -11.83
CA THR A 327 -0.83 6.71 -11.68
C THR A 327 -0.39 5.44 -12.41
N HIS A 328 0.70 5.53 -13.18
CA HIS A 328 1.23 4.34 -13.84
C HIS A 328 1.68 3.30 -12.82
N VAL A 329 1.40 2.03 -13.09
CA VAL A 329 1.64 0.91 -12.17
C VAL A 329 3.11 0.78 -11.72
N SER A 330 4.06 1.23 -12.56
CA SER A 330 5.50 1.25 -12.20
C SER A 330 5.83 2.11 -10.97
N ALA A 331 4.99 3.11 -10.65
CA ALA A 331 5.18 3.90 -9.43
C ALA A 331 4.93 3.06 -8.17
N VAL A 332 4.03 2.09 -8.25
CA VAL A 332 3.77 1.12 -7.17
C VAL A 332 4.97 0.17 -7.03
N SER A 333 5.52 -0.32 -8.14
CA SER A 333 6.72 -1.18 -8.14
C SER A 333 7.94 -0.46 -7.53
N LYS A 334 8.14 0.84 -7.85
CA LYS A 334 9.20 1.66 -7.23
C LYS A 334 8.98 1.90 -5.75
N ALA A 335 7.73 2.04 -5.31
CA ALA A 335 7.40 2.16 -3.89
C ALA A 335 7.71 0.84 -3.15
N ALA A 336 7.42 -0.31 -3.76
CA ALA A 336 7.78 -1.61 -3.22
C ALA A 336 9.31 -1.83 -3.19
N GLU A 337 10.03 -1.42 -4.22
CA GLU A 337 11.50 -1.44 -4.24
C GLU A 337 12.06 -0.66 -3.04
N HIS A 338 11.60 0.56 -2.84
CA HIS A 338 12.05 1.37 -1.71
C HIS A 338 11.67 0.72 -0.36
N ALA A 339 10.45 0.18 -0.23
CA ALA A 339 9.99 -0.46 1.01
C ALA A 339 10.79 -1.74 1.32
N LEU A 340 11.22 -2.49 0.30
CA LEU A 340 12.05 -3.67 0.46
C LEU A 340 13.51 -3.31 0.77
N LEU A 341 14.11 -2.41 0.01
CA LEU A 341 15.56 -2.26 -0.06
C LEU A 341 16.10 -1.09 0.78
N SER A 342 15.27 -0.14 1.18
CA SER A 342 15.70 0.99 2.01
C SER A 342 16.10 0.53 3.42
N ASN A 343 17.22 1.06 3.92
CA ASN A 343 17.60 0.86 5.31
C ASN A 343 16.61 1.49 6.29
N VAL A 344 15.88 2.52 5.84
CA VAL A 344 14.83 3.21 6.61
C VAL A 344 13.54 3.23 5.80
N PRO A 345 12.79 2.11 5.75
CA PRO A 345 11.55 2.08 5.01
C PRO A 345 10.49 2.95 5.69
N ARG A 346 9.62 3.55 4.87
CA ARG A 346 8.47 4.30 5.39
C ARG A 346 7.40 3.33 5.87
N SER A 347 6.73 3.66 6.95
CA SER A 347 5.57 2.87 7.43
C SER A 347 4.39 2.90 6.44
N SER A 348 4.29 3.94 5.60
CA SER A 348 3.22 4.09 4.59
C SER A 348 3.72 4.82 3.34
N TYR A 349 3.43 4.25 2.18
CA TYR A 349 3.76 4.78 0.86
C TYR A 349 2.50 5.24 0.16
N LYS A 350 2.29 6.54 0.01
CA LYS A 350 1.18 7.13 -0.74
C LYS A 350 1.58 7.22 -2.22
N VAL A 351 0.92 6.45 -3.08
CA VAL A 351 1.25 6.37 -4.51
C VAL A 351 0.11 6.97 -5.34
N GLY A 352 0.40 8.04 -6.05
CA GLY A 352 -0.55 8.86 -6.77
C GLY A 352 -0.86 10.17 -6.06
N ILE A 353 -1.28 11.18 -6.82
CA ILE A 353 -1.60 12.51 -6.27
C ILE A 353 -2.83 12.45 -5.37
N ASP A 354 -3.83 11.70 -5.78
CA ASP A 354 -5.06 11.42 -5.04
C ASP A 354 -4.75 10.80 -3.67
N SER A 355 -3.91 9.77 -3.62
CA SER A 355 -3.46 9.15 -2.38
C SER A 355 -2.68 10.10 -1.47
N LYS A 356 -1.86 11.00 -2.05
CA LYS A 356 -1.07 11.98 -1.30
C LYS A 356 -1.93 13.10 -0.71
N LEU A 357 -3.03 13.47 -1.39
CA LEU A 357 -3.96 14.50 -0.92
C LEU A 357 -4.99 13.96 0.09
N ALA A 358 -5.29 12.68 0.08
CA ALA A 358 -6.31 12.08 0.94
C ALA A 358 -6.10 12.33 2.45
N PRO A 359 -4.87 12.35 3.02
CA PRO A 359 -4.67 12.71 4.42
C PRO A 359 -5.10 14.14 4.76
N ILE A 360 -4.98 15.08 3.82
CA ILE A 360 -5.44 16.46 4.00
C ILE A 360 -6.96 16.49 4.14
N VAL A 361 -7.64 15.77 3.26
CA VAL A 361 -9.11 15.58 3.34
C VAL A 361 -9.49 14.87 4.65
N GLY A 362 -8.71 13.87 5.05
CA GLY A 362 -8.91 13.13 6.31
C GLY A 362 -8.84 13.97 7.59
N MET A 363 -8.12 15.09 7.58
CA MET A 363 -8.04 16.03 8.70
C MET A 363 -9.24 16.98 8.81
N MET A 364 -10.09 17.03 7.78
CA MET A 364 -11.27 17.89 7.78
C MET A 364 -12.39 17.30 8.68
N PRO A 365 -13.31 18.13 9.19
CA PRO A 365 -14.50 17.65 9.88
C PRO A 365 -15.30 16.65 9.05
N THR A 366 -15.97 15.69 9.70
CA THR A 366 -16.64 14.55 9.04
C THR A 366 -17.59 15.01 7.94
N GLY A 367 -18.45 16.00 8.18
CA GLY A 367 -19.39 16.50 7.17
C GLY A 367 -18.68 17.05 5.92
N MET A 368 -17.54 17.73 6.07
CA MET A 368 -16.75 18.19 4.92
C MET A 368 -16.12 17.02 4.14
N ARG A 369 -15.61 16.01 4.83
CA ARG A 369 -15.04 14.82 4.18
C ARG A 369 -16.10 14.08 3.37
N GLU A 370 -17.29 13.90 3.95
CA GLU A 370 -18.42 13.25 3.29
C GLU A 370 -18.89 14.06 2.08
N THR A 371 -18.98 15.38 2.22
CA THR A 371 -19.29 16.28 1.12
C THR A 371 -18.27 16.14 -0.02
N ILE A 372 -16.99 16.15 0.29
CA ILE A 372 -15.93 15.97 -0.73
C ILE A 372 -16.01 14.58 -1.35
N ALA A 373 -16.23 13.51 -0.57
CA ALA A 373 -16.38 12.17 -1.09
C ALA A 373 -17.58 12.04 -2.04
N THR A 374 -18.69 12.69 -1.70
CA THR A 374 -19.93 12.62 -2.48
C THR A 374 -19.88 13.57 -3.68
N HIS A 375 -19.55 14.84 -3.47
CA HIS A 375 -19.61 15.87 -4.51
C HIS A 375 -18.33 15.94 -5.35
N GLY A 376 -17.15 15.70 -4.75
CA GLY A 376 -15.89 15.69 -5.46
C GLY A 376 -15.77 14.54 -6.44
N ILE A 377 -16.34 13.39 -6.12
CA ILE A 377 -16.34 12.23 -7.01
C ILE A 377 -17.52 12.30 -7.99
N TYR A 378 -18.68 12.81 -7.56
CA TYR A 378 -19.91 12.73 -8.35
C TYR A 378 -20.43 14.08 -8.88
N GLY A 379 -19.96 15.21 -8.40
CA GLY A 379 -20.51 16.52 -8.72
C GLY A 379 -19.55 17.51 -9.40
N ILE A 380 -18.41 17.80 -8.81
CA ILE A 380 -17.53 18.89 -9.24
C ILE A 380 -16.76 18.56 -10.51
N LEU A 381 -16.53 17.29 -10.81
CA LEU A 381 -15.69 16.84 -11.92
C LEU A 381 -16.50 16.20 -13.05
N SER A 382 -17.82 16.30 -13.03
CA SER A 382 -18.65 15.90 -14.15
C SER A 382 -18.76 17.03 -15.16
N PRO A 383 -18.21 16.89 -16.39
CA PRO A 383 -18.44 17.89 -17.44
C PRO A 383 -19.90 17.99 -17.88
N ALA A 384 -20.77 17.09 -17.44
CA ALA A 384 -22.13 16.92 -17.90
C ALA A 384 -23.23 17.40 -16.92
N GLY A 385 -22.85 18.08 -15.82
CA GLY A 385 -23.88 18.51 -14.85
C GLY A 385 -24.52 17.33 -14.10
N THR A 386 -25.28 17.66 -13.10
CA THR A 386 -26.03 16.74 -12.22
C THR A 386 -26.56 15.49 -12.90
N VAL A 387 -26.21 14.30 -12.37
CA VAL A 387 -26.88 13.05 -12.74
C VAL A 387 -28.38 13.28 -12.55
N LYS A 388 -29.16 13.24 -13.64
CA LYS A 388 -30.60 13.50 -13.61
C LYS A 388 -31.24 12.58 -12.56
N GLY A 389 -31.92 13.17 -11.58
CA GLY A 389 -32.64 12.44 -10.54
C GLY A 389 -31.97 12.40 -9.16
N TYR A 390 -30.74 12.84 -9.01
CA TYR A 390 -30.07 12.95 -7.71
C TYR A 390 -29.89 14.41 -7.30
N LYS A 391 -30.42 14.76 -6.12
CA LYS A 391 -30.08 16.02 -5.48
C LYS A 391 -28.66 15.89 -4.92
N VAL A 392 -27.72 16.56 -5.53
CA VAL A 392 -26.36 16.72 -5.02
C VAL A 392 -26.31 17.93 -4.12
#